data_b5eea2029378e5729f0d82d6847493a9
#
_entry.id   b5eea2029378e5729f0d82d6847493a9
#
_cell.length_a   1.000
_cell.length_b   1.000
_cell.length_c   1.000
_cell.angle_alpha   90.00
_cell.angle_beta   90.00
_cell.angle_gamma   90.00
#
_symmetry.space_group_name_H-M   'P 1'
#
loop_
_entity.id
_entity.type
_entity.pdbx_description
1 polymer ?
#
loop_
_entity_poly.entity_id
_entity_poly.type
_entity_poly.pdbx_seq_one_letter_code
_entity_poly.pdbx_strand_id
1 'polypeptide(L)' 'MINKKELKKALIVHDVTVEMIAEAAGVSESTVYRWLANPEKMNIGSVEIIKDLTRMDRAEFNKIFYPEIVA' A
#
# COMPACT_ATOMS: atom_id res chain seq x y z
N MET A 1 -12.00 -6.40 -0.68
CA MET A 1 -11.11 -6.10 -1.82
C MET A 1 -10.38 -4.79 -1.60
N ILE A 2 -9.07 -4.76 -1.79
CA ILE A 2 -8.28 -3.55 -1.58
C ILE A 2 -8.66 -2.46 -2.59
N ASN A 3 -8.83 -1.24 -2.11
CA ASN A 3 -9.16 -0.11 -2.98
C ASN A 3 -7.88 0.44 -3.62
N LYS A 4 -7.61 -0.01 -4.83
CA LYS A 4 -6.39 0.33 -5.56
C LYS A 4 -6.22 1.83 -5.79
N LYS A 5 -7.31 2.51 -6.11
CA LYS A 5 -7.29 3.95 -6.38
C LYS A 5 -6.91 4.71 -5.11
N GLU A 6 -7.50 4.35 -3.98
CA GLU A 6 -7.20 5.00 -2.71
C GLU A 6 -5.78 4.67 -2.24
N LEU A 7 -5.28 3.48 -2.53
CA LEU A 7 -3.91 3.12 -2.22
C LEU A 7 -2.93 4.02 -2.95
N LYS A 8 -3.12 4.18 -4.26
CA LYS A 8 -2.24 5.03 -5.06
C LYS A 8 -2.29 6.48 -4.59
N LYS A 9 -3.48 6.96 -4.27
CA LYS A 9 -3.67 8.32 -3.77
C LYS A 9 -2.93 8.52 -2.44
N ALA A 10 -3.03 7.55 -1.55
CA ALA A 10 -2.36 7.62 -0.25
C ALA A 10 -0.85 7.69 -0.40
N LEU A 11 -0.28 6.91 -1.30
CA LEU A 11 1.15 6.94 -1.55
C LEU A 11 1.60 8.33 -2.01
N ILE A 12 0.83 8.96 -2.87
CA ILE A 12 1.12 10.31 -3.35
C ILE A 12 1.02 11.32 -2.21
N VAL A 13 -0.05 11.25 -1.45
CA VAL A 13 -0.32 12.20 -0.35
C VAL A 13 0.76 12.10 0.72
N HIS A 14 1.24 10.91 1.00
CA HIS A 14 2.25 10.68 2.05
C HIS A 14 3.68 10.68 1.51
N ASP A 15 3.86 11.02 0.23
CA ASP A 15 5.19 11.08 -0.41
C ASP A 15 5.96 9.78 -0.33
N VAL A 16 5.27 8.65 -0.46
CA VAL A 16 5.91 7.34 -0.46
C VAL A 16 6.04 6.87 -1.92
N THR A 17 7.27 6.60 -2.33
CA THR A 17 7.57 6.20 -3.70
C THR A 17 7.74 4.70 -3.81
N VAL A 18 7.65 4.20 -5.06
CA VAL A 18 7.93 2.80 -5.36
C VAL A 18 9.33 2.40 -4.89
N GLU A 19 10.29 3.29 -5.09
CA GLU A 19 11.67 3.07 -4.68
C GLU A 19 11.78 2.85 -3.17
N MET A 20 11.08 3.67 -2.39
CA MET A 20 11.07 3.53 -0.93
C MET A 20 10.47 2.19 -0.49
N ILE A 21 9.39 1.79 -1.13
CA ILE A 21 8.74 0.51 -0.82
C ILE A 21 9.66 -0.66 -1.16
N ALA A 22 10.27 -0.60 -2.35
CA ALA A 22 11.15 -1.67 -2.80
C ALA A 22 12.34 -1.85 -1.85
N GLU A 23 12.93 -0.74 -1.43
CA GLU A 23 14.07 -0.77 -0.50
C GLU A 23 13.65 -1.35 0.85
N ALA A 24 12.54 -0.88 1.39
CA ALA A 24 12.07 -1.35 2.69
C ALA A 24 11.67 -2.81 2.67
N ALA A 25 11.11 -3.28 1.56
CA ALA A 25 10.66 -4.66 1.43
C ALA A 25 11.75 -5.61 0.95
N GLY A 26 12.87 -5.09 0.48
CA GLY A 26 13.96 -5.91 -0.04
C GLY A 26 13.59 -6.60 -1.35
N VAL A 27 12.80 -5.94 -2.20
CA VAL A 27 12.38 -6.47 -3.49
C VAL A 27 12.71 -5.48 -4.60
N SER A 28 12.53 -5.90 -5.84
CA SER A 28 12.74 -5.01 -6.99
C SER A 28 11.57 -4.05 -7.14
N GLU A 29 11.81 -2.93 -7.82
CA GLU A 29 10.74 -1.98 -8.14
C GLU A 29 9.68 -2.64 -9.03
N SER A 30 10.09 -3.54 -9.91
CA SER A 30 9.14 -4.29 -10.75
C SER A 30 8.12 -5.04 -9.89
N THR A 31 8.58 -5.63 -8.79
CA THR A 31 7.70 -6.35 -7.88
C THR A 31 6.70 -5.38 -7.23
N VAL A 32 7.16 -4.20 -6.83
CA VAL A 32 6.28 -3.20 -6.23
C VAL A 32 5.24 -2.71 -7.24
N TYR A 33 5.65 -2.45 -8.48
CA TYR A 33 4.69 -2.07 -9.53
C TYR A 33 3.64 -3.14 -9.73
N ARG A 34 4.03 -4.40 -9.64
CA ARG A 34 3.10 -5.52 -9.77
C ARG A 34 2.08 -5.51 -8.62
N TRP A 35 2.55 -5.23 -7.41
CA TRP A 35 1.65 -5.10 -6.24
C TRP A 35 0.66 -3.95 -6.43
N LEU A 36 1.14 -2.80 -6.91
CA LEU A 36 0.26 -1.64 -7.09
C LEU A 36 -0.74 -1.84 -8.23
N ALA A 37 -0.37 -2.64 -9.22
CA ALA A 37 -1.29 -3.00 -10.29
C ALA A 37 -2.35 -3.99 -9.81
N ASN A 38 -1.96 -4.87 -8.87
CA ASN A 38 -2.87 -5.88 -8.33
C ASN A 38 -2.60 -6.06 -6.83
N PRO A 39 -3.13 -5.16 -5.99
CA PRO A 39 -2.83 -5.17 -4.55
C PRO A 39 -3.21 -6.47 -3.83
N GLU A 40 -4.11 -7.26 -4.42
CA GLU A 40 -4.49 -8.53 -3.81
C GLU A 40 -3.32 -9.52 -3.79
N LYS A 41 -2.29 -9.25 -4.56
CA LYS A 41 -1.08 -10.09 -4.60
C LYS A 41 -0.11 -9.81 -3.46
N MET A 42 -0.33 -8.73 -2.73
CA MET A 42 0.56 -8.38 -1.61
C MET A 42 0.37 -9.34 -0.44
N ASN A 43 1.47 -9.67 0.21
CA ASN A 43 1.40 -10.43 1.47
C ASN A 43 1.27 -9.44 2.64
N ILE A 44 1.02 -9.99 3.83
CA ILE A 44 0.84 -9.17 5.03
C ILE A 44 2.07 -8.31 5.32
N GLY A 45 3.26 -8.87 5.11
CA GLY A 45 4.50 -8.13 5.34
C GLY A 45 4.61 -6.89 4.46
N SER A 46 4.21 -7.00 3.19
CA SER A 46 4.23 -5.87 2.26
C SER A 46 3.23 -4.80 2.67
N VAL A 47 2.05 -5.21 3.10
CA VAL A 47 1.00 -4.29 3.56
C VAL A 47 1.50 -3.52 4.78
N GLU A 48 2.15 -4.21 5.72
CA GLU A 48 2.70 -3.58 6.92
C GLU A 48 3.78 -2.56 6.58
N ILE A 49 4.63 -2.87 5.60
CA ILE A 49 5.67 -1.95 5.16
C ILE A 49 5.05 -0.66 4.62
N ILE A 50 4.02 -0.77 3.79
CA ILE A 50 3.34 0.39 3.24
C ILE A 50 2.68 1.20 4.36
N LYS A 51 2.04 0.52 5.30
CA LYS A 51 1.44 1.17 6.44
C LYS A 51 2.47 1.96 7.25
N ASP A 52 3.62 1.35 7.51
CA ASP A 52 4.68 2.01 8.29
C ASP A 52 5.27 3.22 7.55
N LEU A 53 5.53 3.07 6.26
CA LEU A 53 6.12 4.15 5.47
C LEU A 53 5.18 5.35 5.34
N THR A 54 3.89 5.10 5.18
CA THR A 54 2.91 6.17 5.03
C THR A 54 2.48 6.76 6.37
N ARG A 55 2.65 6.01 7.46
CA ARG A 55 2.20 6.40 8.79
C ARG A 55 0.69 6.68 8.81
N MET A 56 -0.05 6.01 7.95
CA MET A 56 -1.50 6.19 7.90
C MET A 56 -2.15 5.71 9.19
N ASP A 57 -3.23 6.37 9.58
CA ASP A 57 -3.97 5.96 10.76
C ASP A 57 -4.91 4.80 10.42
N ARG A 58 -5.57 4.26 11.44
CA ARG A 58 -6.45 3.11 11.27
C ARG A 58 -7.59 3.39 10.30
N ALA A 59 -8.16 4.59 10.36
CA ALA A 59 -9.29 4.94 9.50
C ALA A 59 -8.87 4.93 8.03
N GLU A 60 -7.73 5.52 7.72
CA GLU A 60 -7.21 5.54 6.36
C GLU A 60 -6.82 4.13 5.91
N PHE A 61 -6.17 3.37 6.79
CA PHE A 61 -5.79 2.00 6.48
C PHE A 61 -7.00 1.15 6.13
N ASN A 62 -8.05 1.22 6.94
CA ASN A 62 -9.27 0.44 6.71
C ASN A 62 -9.96 0.85 5.42
N LYS A 63 -9.97 2.13 5.13
CA LYS A 63 -10.58 2.65 3.90
C LYS A 63 -9.93 2.05 2.65
N ILE A 64 -8.62 1.84 2.71
CA ILE A 64 -7.85 1.31 1.58
C ILE A 64 -7.91 -0.20 1.52
N PHE A 65 -7.60 -0.87 2.63
CA PHE A 65 -7.39 -2.32 2.66
C PHE A 65 -8.63 -3.11 3.03
N TYR A 66 -9.58 -2.50 3.71
CA TYR A 66 -10.83 -3.16 4.12
C TYR A 66 -12.04 -2.27 3.85
N PRO A 67 -12.23 -1.83 2.60
CA PRO A 67 -13.31 -0.88 2.31
C PRO A 67 -14.70 -1.43 2.61
N GLU A 68 -14.87 -2.75 2.61
CA GLU A 68 -16.15 -3.37 2.92
C GLU A 68 -16.58 -3.12 4.36
N ILE A 69 -15.60 -2.97 5.24
CA ILE A 69 -15.88 -2.77 6.67
C ILE A 69 -16.29 -1.32 6.94
N VAL A 70 -15.78 -0.39 6.16
CA VAL A 70 -15.95 1.04 6.37
C VAL A 70 -17.18 1.59 5.67
N ALA A 71 -17.73 0.83 4.76
CA ALA A 71 -18.84 1.25 3.92
C ALA A 71 -20.09 1.64 4.72
#